data_73b5488f5756f8c95d8edf4b0138336d
#
_entry.id   73b5488f5756f8c95d8edf4b0138336d
#
_cell.length_a   1.000
_cell.length_b   1.000
_cell.length_c   1.000
_cell.angle_alpha   90.00
_cell.angle_beta   90.00
_cell.angle_gamma   90.00
#
_symmetry.space_group_name_H-M   'P 1'
#
loop_
_entity.id
_entity.type
_entity.pdbx_description
1 polymer ?
#
loop_
_entity_poly.entity_id
_entity_poly.type
_entity_poly.pdbx_seq_one_letter_code
_entity_poly.pdbx_strand_id
1 'polypeptide(L)'
;MDNLSLLMRQLRLETRVFHRSTHCGTWILDAEYERKAMFHLVAAGNCVMQIGRAHHEIALAAGDTVMFLRPAEHRVISVRDAQDDATTLLLCGYFEFGSPLAEVLLAALPAQVVMRRDTKGSEAASLLTLIMHEASGDAPGAATVLDKLSDALFIQVLRHCLQHGQVQRGVLGALADPKLFPPLLAMHGDIAADWSVDKLAKLAHMSRATFARNFAGTVGVAPMAYLTRLRMQSAHEALLNERLTLAQASEVAGYATEAAFSRAFKRTYGFSPGTLRGKRAIN
;
A
#
# COMPACT_ATOMS: atom_id res chain seq x y z
N MET A 1 25.47 1.71 2.12
CA MET A 1 24.20 0.97 2.06
C MET A 1 23.16 1.96 1.55
N ASP A 2 22.39 1.58 0.53
CA ASP A 2 21.36 2.45 -0.03
C ASP A 2 20.13 2.55 0.90
N ASN A 3 19.32 3.60 0.69
CA ASN A 3 18.17 3.92 1.54
C ASN A 3 17.10 2.83 1.54
N LEU A 4 16.91 2.12 0.41
CA LEU A 4 15.94 1.04 0.32
C LEU A 4 16.36 -0.16 1.16
N SER A 5 17.65 -0.54 1.11
CA SER A 5 18.20 -1.62 1.93
C SER A 5 18.09 -1.34 3.43
N LEU A 6 18.30 -0.08 3.84
CA LEU A 6 18.13 0.34 5.22
C LEU A 6 16.66 0.26 5.65
N LEU A 7 15.75 0.75 4.81
CA LEU A 7 14.31 0.69 5.01
C LEU A 7 13.83 -0.75 5.18
N MET A 8 14.25 -1.66 4.29
CA MET A 8 13.83 -3.07 4.35
C MET A 8 14.26 -3.77 5.64
N ARG A 9 15.45 -3.47 6.16
CA ARG A 9 15.89 -4.00 7.47
C ARG A 9 15.02 -3.51 8.62
N GLN A 10 14.56 -2.27 8.57
CA GLN A 10 13.71 -1.68 9.62
C GLN A 10 12.27 -2.19 9.54
N LEU A 11 11.77 -2.53 8.35
CA LEU A 11 10.40 -3.02 8.14
C LEU A 11 10.16 -4.39 8.76
N ARG A 12 11.20 -5.24 8.88
CA ARG A 12 11.08 -6.64 9.32
C ARG A 12 9.97 -7.34 8.56
N LEU A 13 10.08 -7.30 7.23
CA LEU A 13 9.12 -7.94 6.33
C LEU A 13 9.18 -9.45 6.46
N GLU A 14 8.03 -10.06 6.61
CA GLU A 14 7.79 -11.50 6.46
C GLU A 14 6.61 -11.69 5.51
N THR A 15 6.82 -12.51 4.49
CA THR A 15 5.74 -12.87 3.57
C THR A 15 5.25 -14.27 3.89
N ARG A 16 3.93 -14.46 3.77
CA ARG A 16 3.31 -15.78 3.87
C ARG A 16 2.45 -16.04 2.66
N VAL A 17 2.78 -17.12 1.97
CA VAL A 17 1.93 -17.68 0.92
C VAL A 17 0.90 -18.58 1.60
N PHE A 18 -0.37 -18.22 1.50
CA PHE A 18 -1.46 -18.95 2.17
C PHE A 18 -2.35 -19.74 1.20
N HIS A 19 -2.30 -19.42 -0.09
CA HIS A 19 -3.14 -20.07 -1.09
C HIS A 19 -2.32 -20.37 -2.34
N ARG A 20 -2.34 -21.63 -2.71
CA ARG A 20 -1.80 -22.15 -3.96
C ARG A 20 -2.83 -23.13 -4.50
N SER A 21 -3.54 -22.75 -5.54
CA SER A 21 -4.61 -23.58 -6.07
C SER A 21 -4.67 -23.55 -7.58
N THR A 22 -5.08 -24.68 -8.12
CA THR A 22 -5.37 -24.88 -9.53
C THR A 22 -6.89 -24.85 -9.70
N HIS A 23 -7.36 -24.00 -10.61
CA HIS A 23 -8.77 -23.83 -10.92
C HIS A 23 -9.02 -24.20 -12.39
N CYS A 24 -10.10 -24.93 -12.65
CA CYS A 24 -10.54 -25.32 -13.99
C CYS A 24 -11.99 -24.86 -14.22
N GLY A 25 -12.35 -24.61 -15.49
CA GLY A 25 -13.69 -24.20 -15.86
C GLY A 25 -14.08 -22.81 -15.33
N THR A 26 -15.33 -22.64 -14.93
CA THR A 26 -15.86 -21.39 -14.38
C THR A 26 -15.71 -21.37 -12.85
N TRP A 27 -15.02 -20.39 -12.31
CA TRP A 27 -14.75 -20.28 -10.88
C TRP A 27 -14.71 -18.82 -10.43
N ILE A 28 -14.94 -18.62 -9.13
CA ILE A 28 -14.81 -17.32 -8.44
C ILE A 28 -14.07 -17.59 -7.14
N LEU A 29 -13.07 -16.77 -6.87
CA LEU A 29 -12.33 -16.74 -5.61
C LEU A 29 -12.54 -15.36 -4.98
N ASP A 30 -13.37 -15.29 -3.96
CA ASP A 30 -13.52 -14.10 -3.15
C ASP A 30 -12.30 -14.00 -2.22
N ALA A 31 -11.62 -12.87 -2.24
CA ALA A 31 -10.55 -12.63 -1.29
C ALA A 31 -11.16 -12.25 0.05
N GLU A 32 -10.92 -13.09 1.07
CA GLU A 32 -11.30 -12.73 2.43
C GLU A 32 -10.52 -11.49 2.87
N TYR A 33 -11.27 -10.54 3.46
CA TYR A 33 -10.74 -9.25 3.89
C TYR A 33 -9.83 -9.40 5.11
N GLU A 34 -8.60 -9.79 4.92
CA GLU A 34 -7.59 -9.50 5.93
C GLU A 34 -7.12 -8.04 5.77
N ARG A 35 -6.97 -7.33 6.90
CA ARG A 35 -6.44 -5.94 6.92
C ARG A 35 -4.92 -5.91 6.66
N LYS A 36 -4.45 -6.70 5.67
CA LYS A 36 -3.04 -6.88 5.34
C LYS A 36 -2.78 -6.43 3.90
N ALA A 37 -1.57 -6.03 3.62
CA ALA A 37 -1.10 -5.93 2.24
C ALA A 37 -1.00 -7.35 1.68
N MET A 38 -1.52 -7.57 0.45
CA MET A 38 -1.59 -8.90 -0.14
C MET A 38 -1.24 -8.87 -1.63
N PHE A 39 -0.92 -10.04 -2.17
CA PHE A 39 -0.66 -10.19 -3.60
C PHE A 39 -1.35 -11.42 -4.18
N HIS A 40 -1.63 -11.33 -5.48
CA HIS A 40 -2.09 -12.43 -6.30
C HIS A 40 -1.18 -12.53 -7.53
N LEU A 41 -0.55 -13.67 -7.71
CA LEU A 41 0.28 -14.01 -8.88
C LEU A 41 -0.44 -15.08 -9.69
N VAL A 42 -0.61 -14.86 -10.98
CA VAL A 42 -1.05 -15.89 -11.92
C VAL A 42 0.18 -16.70 -12.34
N ALA A 43 0.34 -17.90 -11.77
CA ALA A 43 1.48 -18.76 -12.07
C ALA A 43 1.30 -19.50 -13.40
N ALA A 44 0.06 -19.83 -13.78
CA ALA A 44 -0.29 -20.39 -15.09
C ALA A 44 -1.71 -19.98 -15.48
N GLY A 45 -2.02 -19.98 -16.78
CA GLY A 45 -3.36 -19.63 -17.29
C GLY A 45 -3.65 -18.14 -17.28
N ASN A 46 -4.93 -17.79 -17.23
CA ASN A 46 -5.45 -16.45 -17.28
C ASN A 46 -6.65 -16.29 -16.33
N CYS A 47 -6.83 -15.08 -15.80
CA CYS A 47 -8.00 -14.77 -14.98
C CYS A 47 -8.35 -13.27 -15.08
N VAL A 48 -9.44 -12.88 -14.46
CA VAL A 48 -9.86 -11.49 -14.33
C VAL A 48 -9.93 -11.13 -12.84
N MET A 49 -9.29 -10.03 -12.46
CA MET A 49 -9.41 -9.43 -11.14
C MET A 49 -10.50 -8.37 -11.19
N GLN A 50 -11.53 -8.50 -10.36
CA GLN A 50 -12.57 -7.49 -10.16
C GLN A 50 -12.32 -6.75 -8.85
N ILE A 51 -12.26 -5.41 -8.89
CA ILE A 51 -11.88 -4.57 -7.75
C ILE A 51 -13.03 -3.63 -7.40
N GLY A 52 -13.36 -3.61 -6.12
CA GLY A 52 -14.38 -2.73 -5.55
C GLY A 52 -15.79 -3.02 -6.05
N ARG A 53 -16.76 -2.27 -5.55
CA ARG A 53 -18.19 -2.44 -5.89
C ARG A 53 -18.52 -2.10 -7.34
N ALA A 54 -17.72 -1.26 -7.98
CA ALA A 54 -17.87 -0.90 -9.39
C ALA A 54 -17.33 -2.00 -10.34
N HIS A 55 -16.77 -3.10 -9.79
CA HIS A 55 -16.19 -4.21 -10.53
C HIS A 55 -15.22 -3.77 -11.63
N HIS A 56 -14.29 -2.85 -11.26
CA HIS A 56 -13.21 -2.52 -12.18
C HIS A 56 -12.42 -3.79 -12.52
N GLU A 57 -12.42 -4.19 -13.79
CA GLU A 57 -11.83 -5.44 -14.24
C GLU A 57 -10.40 -5.24 -14.73
N ILE A 58 -9.50 -6.11 -14.28
CA ILE A 58 -8.12 -6.21 -14.75
C ILE A 58 -7.89 -7.63 -15.26
N ALA A 59 -7.70 -7.78 -16.57
CA ALA A 59 -7.30 -9.05 -17.15
C ALA A 59 -5.85 -9.37 -16.75
N LEU A 60 -5.61 -10.59 -16.29
CA LEU A 60 -4.31 -11.09 -15.85
C LEU A 60 -3.94 -12.36 -16.59
N ALA A 61 -2.68 -12.47 -16.97
CA ALA A 61 -2.09 -13.63 -17.63
C ALA A 61 -0.95 -14.22 -16.77
N ALA A 62 -0.50 -15.40 -17.15
CA ALA A 62 0.61 -16.08 -16.48
C ALA A 62 1.85 -15.18 -16.35
N GLY A 63 2.31 -14.97 -15.12
CA GLY A 63 3.40 -14.08 -14.74
C GLY A 63 2.96 -12.68 -14.32
N ASP A 64 1.69 -12.32 -14.49
CA ASP A 64 1.17 -11.06 -13.96
C ASP A 64 0.92 -11.15 -12.46
N THR A 65 1.20 -10.08 -11.76
CA THR A 65 0.99 -9.96 -10.30
C THR A 65 0.21 -8.69 -10.00
N VAL A 66 -0.82 -8.81 -9.19
CA VAL A 66 -1.52 -7.66 -8.58
C VAL A 66 -1.19 -7.65 -7.10
N MET A 67 -0.81 -6.47 -6.61
CA MET A 67 -0.47 -6.27 -5.22
C MET A 67 -1.38 -5.19 -4.64
N PHE A 68 -2.09 -5.51 -3.58
CA PHE A 68 -2.90 -4.58 -2.80
C PHE A 68 -2.08 -4.17 -1.57
N LEU A 69 -1.56 -2.96 -1.60
CA LEU A 69 -0.75 -2.42 -0.51
C LEU A 69 -1.61 -1.81 0.62
N ARG A 70 -2.89 -1.65 0.36
CA ARG A 70 -3.94 -1.31 1.32
C ARG A 70 -5.14 -2.24 1.13
N PRO A 71 -5.89 -2.54 2.19
CA PRO A 71 -7.08 -3.40 2.10
C PRO A 71 -8.04 -2.89 1.01
N ALA A 72 -8.42 -3.78 0.10
CA ALA A 72 -9.34 -3.47 -1.00
C ALA A 72 -10.26 -4.65 -1.27
N GLU A 73 -11.56 -4.37 -1.44
CA GLU A 73 -12.55 -5.38 -1.85
C GLU A 73 -12.23 -5.85 -3.27
N HIS A 74 -11.97 -7.13 -3.43
CA HIS A 74 -11.67 -7.70 -4.74
C HIS A 74 -11.99 -9.19 -4.80
N ARG A 75 -12.13 -9.69 -6.01
CA ARG A 75 -12.27 -11.12 -6.31
C ARG A 75 -11.55 -11.49 -7.59
N VAL A 76 -11.14 -12.73 -7.68
CA VAL A 76 -10.55 -13.30 -8.89
C VAL A 76 -11.56 -14.24 -9.52
N ILE A 77 -11.78 -14.09 -10.82
CA ILE A 77 -12.74 -14.92 -11.56
C ILE A 77 -12.06 -15.53 -12.79
N SER A 78 -12.62 -16.66 -13.25
CA SER A 78 -12.23 -17.22 -14.55
C SER A 78 -12.49 -16.23 -15.68
N VAL A 79 -11.73 -16.33 -16.77
CA VAL A 79 -12.05 -15.59 -18.00
C VAL A 79 -13.43 -16.06 -18.51
N ARG A 80 -14.26 -15.14 -18.95
CA ARG A 80 -15.53 -15.45 -19.61
C ARG A 80 -15.20 -16.25 -20.88
N ASP A 81 -15.99 -17.30 -21.13
CA ASP A 81 -15.80 -18.21 -22.28
C ASP A 81 -14.49 -19.02 -22.25
N ALA A 82 -13.90 -19.23 -21.06
CA ALA A 82 -12.82 -20.18 -20.92
C ALA A 82 -13.31 -21.58 -21.35
N GLN A 83 -12.52 -22.26 -22.20
CA GLN A 83 -12.77 -23.66 -22.51
C GLN A 83 -12.72 -24.48 -21.22
N ASP A 84 -13.54 -25.53 -21.08
CA ASP A 84 -13.64 -26.33 -19.87
C ASP A 84 -12.29 -26.88 -19.38
N ASP A 85 -11.32 -27.06 -20.26
CA ASP A 85 -9.98 -27.56 -19.96
C ASP A 85 -8.97 -26.43 -19.59
N ALA A 86 -9.38 -25.15 -19.60
CA ALA A 86 -8.48 -24.06 -19.26
C ALA A 86 -8.15 -24.07 -17.77
N THR A 87 -6.88 -24.29 -17.45
CA THR A 87 -6.38 -24.38 -16.09
C THR A 87 -5.68 -23.09 -15.69
N THR A 88 -6.06 -22.54 -14.53
CA THR A 88 -5.39 -21.37 -13.95
C THR A 88 -4.76 -21.75 -12.61
N LEU A 89 -3.48 -21.52 -12.45
CA LEU A 89 -2.76 -21.67 -11.18
C LEU A 89 -2.55 -20.29 -10.55
N LEU A 90 -3.13 -20.11 -9.36
CA LEU A 90 -3.00 -18.89 -8.57
C LEU A 90 -2.11 -19.13 -7.34
N LEU A 91 -1.27 -18.14 -7.07
CA LEU A 91 -0.50 -18.02 -5.84
C LEU A 91 -0.92 -16.73 -5.14
N CYS A 92 -1.43 -16.85 -3.92
CA CYS A 92 -1.84 -15.71 -3.13
C CYS A 92 -1.09 -15.68 -1.79
N GLY A 93 -0.67 -14.50 -1.39
CA GLY A 93 0.07 -14.30 -0.15
C GLY A 93 -0.22 -12.93 0.45
N TYR A 94 0.24 -12.74 1.68
CA TYR A 94 0.18 -11.45 2.36
C TYR A 94 1.55 -11.10 2.95
N PHE A 95 1.72 -9.81 3.18
CA PHE A 95 2.92 -9.23 3.79
C PHE A 95 2.63 -8.88 5.25
N GLU A 96 3.47 -9.36 6.13
CA GLU A 96 3.51 -8.99 7.54
C GLU A 96 4.73 -8.10 7.81
N PHE A 97 4.55 -7.12 8.66
CA PHE A 97 5.59 -6.16 8.97
C PHE A 97 5.74 -6.05 10.48
N GLY A 98 6.93 -6.29 10.97
CA GLY A 98 7.27 -6.18 12.39
C GLY A 98 7.57 -4.75 12.87
N SER A 99 7.18 -3.73 12.09
CA SER A 99 7.49 -2.34 12.38
C SER A 99 6.34 -1.39 12.03
N PRO A 100 6.01 -0.42 12.89
CA PRO A 100 5.04 0.64 12.59
C PRO A 100 5.40 1.47 11.36
N LEU A 101 6.66 1.43 10.92
CA LEU A 101 7.13 2.06 9.70
C LEU A 101 6.39 1.59 8.46
N ALA A 102 5.85 0.37 8.48
CA ALA A 102 5.10 -0.18 7.38
C ALA A 102 3.85 0.64 7.04
N GLU A 103 3.11 1.12 8.04
CA GLU A 103 1.93 1.97 7.82
C GLU A 103 2.28 3.22 7.04
N VAL A 104 3.40 3.87 7.42
CA VAL A 104 3.91 5.08 6.74
C VAL A 104 4.30 4.77 5.31
N LEU A 105 5.04 3.67 5.11
CA LEU A 105 5.47 3.25 3.79
C LEU A 105 4.27 2.91 2.90
N LEU A 106 3.37 2.06 3.38
CA LEU A 106 2.20 1.61 2.61
C LEU A 106 1.25 2.78 2.30
N ALA A 107 1.12 3.77 3.19
CA ALA A 107 0.36 4.99 2.93
C ALA A 107 0.99 5.87 1.84
N ALA A 108 2.31 5.84 1.69
CA ALA A 108 3.02 6.58 0.66
C ALA A 108 3.00 5.90 -0.73
N LEU A 109 2.64 4.61 -0.78
CA LEU A 109 2.57 3.81 -1.99
C LEU A 109 1.17 3.88 -2.64
N PRO A 110 1.00 3.55 -3.94
CA PRO A 110 -0.31 3.34 -4.54
C PRO A 110 -1.11 2.28 -3.77
N ALA A 111 -2.43 2.39 -3.73
CA ALA A 111 -3.26 1.39 -3.07
C ALA A 111 -3.11 0.00 -3.69
N GLN A 112 -2.91 -0.02 -5.02
CA GLN A 112 -2.66 -1.24 -5.78
C GLN A 112 -1.54 -1.02 -6.81
N VAL A 113 -0.80 -2.07 -7.09
CA VAL A 113 0.25 -2.10 -8.12
C VAL A 113 0.05 -3.35 -8.97
N VAL A 114 0.07 -3.17 -10.29
CA VAL A 114 0.03 -4.28 -11.25
C VAL A 114 1.40 -4.40 -11.91
N MET A 115 2.04 -5.54 -11.72
CA MET A 115 3.29 -5.87 -12.39
C MET A 115 2.98 -6.85 -13.53
N ARG A 116 3.30 -6.46 -14.75
CA ARG A 116 3.12 -7.30 -15.93
C ARG A 116 4.40 -8.08 -16.24
N ARG A 117 4.22 -9.34 -16.67
CA ARG A 117 5.35 -10.20 -17.09
C ARG A 117 6.16 -9.60 -18.25
N ASP A 118 5.50 -8.89 -19.17
CA ASP A 118 6.07 -8.41 -20.44
C ASP A 118 7.15 -7.31 -20.29
N THR A 119 7.56 -6.98 -19.08
CA THR A 119 8.72 -6.12 -18.84
C THR A 119 10.00 -6.92 -19.18
N LYS A 120 10.20 -7.19 -20.48
CA LYS A 120 11.33 -7.99 -21.00
C LYS A 120 12.65 -7.51 -20.40
N GLY A 121 13.40 -8.45 -19.80
CA GLY A 121 14.72 -8.18 -19.23
C GLY A 121 14.72 -7.52 -17.86
N SER A 122 13.57 -7.36 -17.19
CA SER A 122 13.54 -6.85 -15.83
C SER A 122 13.94 -7.92 -14.81
N GLU A 123 14.62 -7.50 -13.74
CA GLU A 123 14.93 -8.38 -12.59
C GLU A 123 13.64 -8.98 -11.99
N ALA A 124 12.55 -8.24 -12.04
CA ALA A 124 11.24 -8.70 -11.59
C ALA A 124 10.71 -9.87 -12.42
N ALA A 125 10.88 -9.87 -13.75
CA ALA A 125 10.44 -10.97 -14.61
C ALA A 125 11.18 -12.29 -14.30
N SER A 126 12.48 -12.23 -14.02
CA SER A 126 13.28 -13.39 -13.62
C SER A 126 12.82 -13.94 -12.27
N LEU A 127 12.55 -13.07 -11.29
CA LEU A 127 12.04 -13.44 -9.99
C LEU A 127 10.65 -14.08 -10.09
N LEU A 128 9.74 -13.50 -10.87
CA LEU A 128 8.40 -14.06 -11.09
C LEU A 128 8.47 -15.44 -11.76
N THR A 129 9.37 -15.64 -12.72
CA THR A 129 9.61 -16.96 -13.34
C THR A 129 10.04 -18.00 -12.29
N LEU A 130 10.95 -17.63 -11.37
CA LEU A 130 11.39 -18.51 -10.31
C LEU A 130 10.25 -18.84 -9.32
N ILE A 131 9.46 -17.85 -8.94
CA ILE A 131 8.27 -18.05 -8.08
C ILE A 131 7.28 -19.00 -8.77
N MET A 132 7.01 -18.81 -10.07
CA MET A 132 6.11 -19.67 -10.84
C MET A 132 6.61 -21.12 -10.91
N HIS A 133 7.90 -21.30 -11.14
CA HIS A 133 8.51 -22.63 -11.16
C HIS A 133 8.37 -23.34 -9.81
N GLU A 134 8.70 -22.64 -8.71
CA GLU A 134 8.57 -23.18 -7.36
C GLU A 134 7.10 -23.46 -6.98
N ALA A 135 6.19 -22.58 -7.40
CA ALA A 135 4.76 -22.77 -7.19
C ALA A 135 4.17 -23.95 -7.96
N SER A 136 4.79 -24.40 -9.06
CA SER A 136 4.31 -25.52 -9.86
C SER A 136 4.84 -26.88 -9.39
N GLY A 137 5.88 -26.88 -8.52
CA GLY A 137 6.52 -28.09 -8.00
C GLY A 137 6.09 -28.42 -6.56
N ASP A 138 6.45 -29.63 -6.11
CA ASP A 138 6.24 -30.09 -4.72
C ASP A 138 7.58 -30.45 -4.05
N ALA A 139 8.61 -29.66 -4.34
CA ALA A 139 9.95 -29.88 -3.77
C ALA A 139 9.96 -29.68 -2.24
N PRO A 140 10.76 -30.45 -1.48
CA PRO A 140 10.92 -30.20 -0.05
C PRO A 140 11.37 -28.76 0.22
N GLY A 141 10.67 -28.06 1.12
CA GLY A 141 10.98 -26.66 1.45
C GLY A 141 10.36 -25.62 0.50
N ALA A 142 9.57 -26.01 -0.50
CA ALA A 142 8.93 -25.10 -1.46
C ALA A 142 8.18 -23.95 -0.79
N ALA A 143 7.42 -24.19 0.27
CA ALA A 143 6.71 -23.14 0.99
C ALA A 143 7.67 -22.07 1.54
N THR A 144 8.79 -22.48 2.13
CA THR A 144 9.79 -21.54 2.67
C THR A 144 10.48 -20.76 1.54
N VAL A 145 10.76 -21.41 0.43
CA VAL A 145 11.36 -20.76 -0.76
C VAL A 145 10.38 -19.73 -1.31
N LEU A 146 9.10 -20.07 -1.46
CA LEU A 146 8.06 -19.16 -1.92
C LEU A 146 7.93 -17.93 -1.01
N ASP A 147 7.93 -18.10 0.32
CA ASP A 147 7.89 -16.99 1.26
C ASP A 147 9.08 -16.04 1.04
N LYS A 148 10.29 -16.57 0.90
CA LYS A 148 11.52 -15.76 0.71
C LYS A 148 11.58 -15.08 -0.67
N LEU A 149 11.14 -15.74 -1.72
CA LEU A 149 11.02 -15.13 -3.04
C LEU A 149 9.95 -14.02 -3.05
N SER A 150 8.90 -14.19 -2.27
CA SER A 150 7.84 -13.18 -2.13
C SER A 150 8.30 -11.97 -1.31
N ASP A 151 9.19 -12.13 -0.32
CA ASP A 151 9.90 -11.00 0.31
C ASP A 151 10.67 -10.18 -0.75
N ALA A 152 11.40 -10.87 -1.65
CA ALA A 152 12.11 -10.21 -2.73
C ALA A 152 11.16 -9.54 -3.75
N LEU A 153 9.98 -10.12 -4.00
CA LEU A 153 8.94 -9.53 -4.86
C LEU A 153 8.47 -8.18 -4.33
N PHE A 154 8.28 -8.03 -3.02
CA PHE A 154 7.93 -6.75 -2.41
C PHE A 154 8.99 -5.67 -2.69
N ILE A 155 10.27 -6.02 -2.61
CA ILE A 155 11.38 -5.10 -2.96
C ILE A 155 11.29 -4.67 -4.43
N GLN A 156 10.98 -5.59 -5.35
CA GLN A 156 10.82 -5.27 -6.76
C GLN A 156 9.63 -4.34 -7.01
N VAL A 157 8.53 -4.51 -6.26
CA VAL A 157 7.39 -3.58 -6.32
C VAL A 157 7.78 -2.17 -5.85
N LEU A 158 8.55 -2.05 -4.77
CA LEU A 158 9.05 -0.75 -4.32
C LEU A 158 9.95 -0.09 -5.38
N ARG A 159 10.85 -0.87 -6.01
CA ARG A 159 11.68 -0.39 -7.11
C ARG A 159 10.83 0.06 -8.30
N HIS A 160 9.82 -0.72 -8.67
CA HIS A 160 8.88 -0.38 -9.74
C HIS A 160 8.16 0.95 -9.44
N CYS A 161 7.61 1.11 -8.24
CA CYS A 161 6.95 2.35 -7.82
C CYS A 161 7.90 3.57 -7.88
N LEU A 162 9.16 3.39 -7.49
CA LEU A 162 10.18 4.44 -7.55
C LEU A 162 10.54 4.82 -8.99
N GLN A 163 10.71 3.83 -9.87
CA GLN A 163 11.07 4.04 -11.27
C GLN A 163 9.97 4.76 -12.05
N HIS A 164 8.70 4.45 -11.74
CA HIS A 164 7.54 5.03 -12.43
C HIS A 164 7.00 6.29 -11.75
N GLY A 165 7.70 6.85 -10.76
CA GLY A 165 7.29 8.07 -10.07
C GLY A 165 5.99 7.93 -9.25
N GLN A 166 5.56 6.71 -8.99
CA GLN A 166 4.35 6.40 -8.21
C GLN A 166 4.55 6.64 -6.71
N VAL A 167 5.79 6.84 -6.28
CA VAL A 167 6.19 7.19 -4.92
C VAL A 167 7.07 8.42 -4.96
N GLN A 168 6.81 9.35 -4.06
CA GLN A 168 7.69 10.48 -3.88
C GLN A 168 9.02 10.00 -3.25
N ARG A 169 10.10 10.09 -4.00
CA ARG A 169 11.46 9.72 -3.53
C ARG A 169 11.80 10.37 -2.19
N GLY A 170 11.24 11.55 -1.95
CA GLY A 170 11.47 12.31 -0.73
C GLY A 170 10.94 11.63 0.53
N VAL A 171 9.76 11.00 0.51
CA VAL A 171 9.24 10.28 1.67
C VAL A 171 10.11 9.06 1.99
N LEU A 172 10.47 8.26 0.98
CA LEU A 172 11.36 7.12 1.18
C LEU A 172 12.76 7.55 1.65
N GLY A 173 13.27 8.68 1.14
CA GLY A 173 14.53 9.28 1.63
C GLY A 173 14.44 9.67 3.10
N ALA A 174 13.34 10.28 3.51
CA ALA A 174 13.13 10.69 4.89
C ALA A 174 12.92 9.50 5.84
N LEU A 175 12.27 8.42 5.38
CA LEU A 175 12.12 7.16 6.13
C LEU A 175 13.47 6.46 6.35
N ALA A 176 14.39 6.59 5.40
CA ALA A 176 15.73 6.02 5.51
C ALA A 176 16.71 6.93 6.27
N ASP A 177 16.37 8.19 6.53
CA ASP A 177 17.22 9.14 7.27
C ASP A 177 17.02 8.93 8.79
N PRO A 178 18.09 8.56 9.54
CA PRO A 178 17.98 8.32 10.99
C PRO A 178 17.47 9.52 11.80
N LYS A 179 17.59 10.73 11.27
CA LYS A 179 17.14 11.97 11.93
C LYS A 179 15.72 12.37 11.54
N LEU A 180 15.29 12.09 10.31
CA LEU A 180 13.96 12.42 9.85
C LEU A 180 12.94 11.31 10.14
N PHE A 181 13.41 10.08 10.29
CA PHE A 181 12.57 8.93 10.62
C PHE A 181 11.78 9.08 11.94
N PRO A 182 12.40 9.43 13.11
CA PRO A 182 11.67 9.54 14.37
C PRO A 182 10.52 10.57 14.33
N PRO A 183 10.67 11.80 13.80
CA PRO A 183 9.54 12.71 13.67
C PRO A 183 8.46 12.23 12.69
N LEU A 184 8.82 11.54 11.59
CA LEU A 184 7.85 10.93 10.69
C LEU A 184 7.04 9.84 11.40
N LEU A 185 7.73 8.93 12.09
CA LEU A 185 7.08 7.87 12.86
C LEU A 185 6.12 8.45 13.91
N ALA A 186 6.53 9.50 14.62
CA ALA A 186 5.70 10.16 15.62
C ALA A 186 4.44 10.80 15.00
N MET A 187 4.57 11.50 13.86
CA MET A 187 3.41 12.08 13.16
C MET A 187 2.43 11.01 12.68
N HIS A 188 2.90 9.85 12.22
CA HIS A 188 2.04 8.76 11.76
C HIS A 188 1.45 7.96 12.91
N GLY A 189 2.19 7.78 14.01
CA GLY A 189 1.73 7.05 15.19
C GLY A 189 0.60 7.77 15.95
N ASP A 190 0.60 9.11 15.92
CA ASP A 190 -0.48 9.93 16.51
C ASP A 190 -0.69 11.20 15.67
N ILE A 191 -1.51 11.07 14.63
CA ILE A 191 -1.80 12.19 13.73
C ILE A 191 -2.61 13.31 14.41
N ALA A 192 -3.36 12.98 15.47
CA ALA A 192 -4.23 13.91 16.19
C ALA A 192 -3.46 14.76 17.22
N ALA A 193 -2.28 14.29 17.67
CA ALA A 193 -1.49 14.98 18.67
C ALA A 193 -1.15 16.42 18.27
N ASP A 194 -1.01 17.28 19.25
CA ASP A 194 -0.60 18.69 19.05
C ASP A 194 0.88 18.80 18.67
N TRP A 195 1.19 18.40 17.44
CA TRP A 195 2.53 18.51 16.87
C TRP A 195 2.86 19.95 16.49
N SER A 196 4.09 20.34 16.78
CA SER A 196 4.69 21.59 16.31
C SER A 196 6.07 21.31 15.69
N VAL A 197 6.56 22.26 14.89
CA VAL A 197 7.91 22.15 14.31
C VAL A 197 8.95 21.98 15.41
N ASP A 198 8.76 22.60 16.58
CA ASP A 198 9.69 22.52 17.72
C ASP A 198 9.68 21.12 18.35
N LYS A 199 8.49 20.52 18.55
CA LYS A 199 8.36 19.16 19.07
C LYS A 199 9.01 18.14 18.11
N LEU A 200 8.75 18.27 16.80
CA LEU A 200 9.32 17.40 15.78
C LEU A 200 10.85 17.57 15.63
N ALA A 201 11.33 18.81 15.71
CA ALA A 201 12.77 19.11 15.67
C ALA A 201 13.54 18.49 16.85
N LYS A 202 12.92 18.44 18.05
CA LYS A 202 13.49 17.75 19.21
C LYS A 202 13.65 16.25 18.96
N LEU A 203 12.66 15.60 18.32
CA LEU A 203 12.75 14.19 17.94
C LEU A 203 13.86 13.92 16.92
N ALA A 204 14.13 14.90 16.04
CA ALA A 204 15.21 14.85 15.06
C ALA A 204 16.60 15.21 15.64
N HIS A 205 16.67 15.63 16.92
CA HIS A 205 17.88 16.20 17.53
C HIS A 205 18.46 17.37 16.71
N MET A 206 17.58 18.25 16.22
CA MET A 206 17.93 19.40 15.38
C MET A 206 17.35 20.69 15.95
N SER A 207 17.94 21.85 15.53
CA SER A 207 17.26 23.13 15.68
C SER A 207 16.01 23.18 14.81
N ARG A 208 15.01 23.98 15.21
CA ARG A 208 13.77 24.20 14.45
C ARG A 208 14.03 24.54 12.98
N ALA A 209 14.93 25.48 12.73
CA ALA A 209 15.26 25.95 11.39
C ALA A 209 15.93 24.85 10.54
N THR A 210 16.88 24.10 11.14
CA THR A 210 17.58 23.00 10.47
C THR A 210 16.61 21.87 10.14
N PHE A 211 15.74 21.47 11.08
CA PHE A 211 14.74 20.46 10.86
C PHE A 211 13.77 20.84 9.74
N ALA A 212 13.19 22.04 9.80
CA ALA A 212 12.23 22.51 8.79
C ALA A 212 12.83 22.52 7.39
N ARG A 213 14.07 22.99 7.25
CA ARG A 213 14.80 23.02 5.96
C ARG A 213 15.12 21.62 5.46
N ASN A 214 15.67 20.73 6.31
CA ASN A 214 16.05 19.37 5.92
C ASN A 214 14.82 18.54 5.57
N PHE A 215 13.76 18.63 6.39
CA PHE A 215 12.51 17.96 6.12
C PHE A 215 11.90 18.42 4.78
N ALA A 216 11.78 19.72 4.55
CA ALA A 216 11.25 20.26 3.30
C ALA A 216 12.14 19.91 2.09
N GLY A 217 13.46 19.92 2.24
CA GLY A 217 14.40 19.54 1.20
C GLY A 217 14.32 18.05 0.84
N THR A 218 14.04 17.19 1.81
CA THR A 218 13.94 15.74 1.61
C THR A 218 12.53 15.31 1.19
N VAL A 219 11.50 15.75 1.94
CA VAL A 219 10.09 15.31 1.72
C VAL A 219 9.41 16.13 0.60
N GLY A 220 9.95 17.29 0.26
CA GLY A 220 9.40 18.20 -0.75
C GLY A 220 8.32 19.16 -0.24
N VAL A 221 7.92 19.05 1.03
CA VAL A 221 6.92 19.94 1.67
C VAL A 221 7.30 20.22 3.12
N ALA A 222 6.84 21.36 3.65
CA ALA A 222 7.09 21.71 5.05
C ALA A 222 6.45 20.70 6.03
N PRO A 223 7.04 20.48 7.23
CA PRO A 223 6.55 19.46 8.19
C PRO A 223 5.07 19.56 8.53
N MET A 224 4.57 20.76 8.83
CA MET A 224 3.17 20.97 9.18
C MET A 224 2.22 20.84 7.98
N ALA A 225 2.69 21.11 6.77
CA ALA A 225 1.93 20.86 5.54
C ALA A 225 1.81 19.35 5.27
N TYR A 226 2.88 18.60 5.54
CA TYR A 226 2.87 17.13 5.50
C TYR A 226 1.86 16.56 6.49
N LEU A 227 1.93 16.96 7.76
CA LEU A 227 0.96 16.53 8.79
C LEU A 227 -0.48 16.88 8.41
N THR A 228 -0.71 18.06 7.86
CA THR A 228 -2.05 18.45 7.39
C THR A 228 -2.56 17.51 6.31
N ARG A 229 -1.71 17.11 5.35
CA ARG A 229 -2.09 16.12 4.32
C ARG A 229 -2.43 14.77 4.92
N LEU A 230 -1.61 14.27 5.87
CA LEU A 230 -1.89 13.03 6.60
C LEU A 230 -3.24 13.07 7.32
N ARG A 231 -3.50 14.14 8.07
CA ARG A 231 -4.76 14.35 8.78
C ARG A 231 -5.97 14.34 7.85
N MET A 232 -5.85 15.01 6.70
CA MET A 232 -6.92 15.06 5.70
C MET A 232 -7.14 13.71 5.03
N GLN A 233 -6.06 12.97 4.76
CA GLN A 233 -6.16 11.63 4.18
C GLN A 233 -6.86 10.67 5.16
N SER A 234 -6.42 10.62 6.41
CA SER A 234 -7.03 9.77 7.44
C SER A 234 -8.51 10.08 7.65
N ALA A 235 -8.87 11.37 7.74
CA ALA A 235 -10.26 11.77 7.85
C ALA A 235 -11.11 11.41 6.63
N HIS A 236 -10.55 11.53 5.43
CA HIS A 236 -11.22 11.14 4.19
C HIS A 236 -11.52 9.65 4.17
N GLU A 237 -10.53 8.81 4.50
CA GLU A 237 -10.68 7.35 4.59
C GLU A 237 -11.72 6.95 5.66
N ALA A 238 -11.66 7.57 6.84
CA ALA A 238 -12.61 7.34 7.92
C ALA A 238 -14.05 7.72 7.55
N LEU A 239 -14.25 8.86 6.88
CA LEU A 239 -15.57 9.27 6.38
C LEU A 239 -16.13 8.32 5.31
N LEU A 240 -15.27 7.74 4.49
CA LEU A 240 -15.69 6.78 3.47
C LEU A 240 -15.99 5.40 4.03
N ASN A 241 -15.16 4.89 4.93
CA ASN A 241 -15.17 3.48 5.35
C ASN A 241 -15.88 3.25 6.69
N GLU A 242 -15.72 4.14 7.67
CA GLU A 242 -16.10 3.91 9.06
C GLU A 242 -17.42 4.56 9.47
N ARG A 243 -18.14 5.21 8.55
CA ARG A 243 -19.42 5.92 8.85
C ARG A 243 -19.33 6.96 9.97
N LEU A 244 -18.16 7.56 10.18
CA LEU A 244 -17.97 8.56 11.21
C LEU A 244 -18.81 9.82 10.96
N THR A 245 -19.20 10.49 12.05
CA THR A 245 -19.76 11.84 11.99
C THR A 245 -18.68 12.87 11.63
N LEU A 246 -19.06 14.08 11.24
CA LEU A 246 -18.09 15.14 10.98
C LEU A 246 -17.30 15.51 12.25
N ALA A 247 -17.97 15.47 13.41
CA ALA A 247 -17.32 15.68 14.71
C ALA A 247 -16.23 14.64 14.96
N GLN A 248 -16.55 13.35 14.81
CA GLN A 248 -15.61 12.27 14.98
C GLN A 248 -14.45 12.33 13.97
N ALA A 249 -14.74 12.64 12.70
CA ALA A 249 -13.67 12.80 11.69
C ALA A 249 -12.76 14.00 11.98
N SER A 250 -13.32 15.09 12.55
CA SER A 250 -12.56 16.26 13.02
C SER A 250 -11.64 15.89 14.17
N GLU A 251 -12.11 15.12 15.13
CA GLU A 251 -11.35 14.63 16.29
C GLU A 251 -10.21 13.70 15.86
N VAL A 252 -10.51 12.69 15.04
CA VAL A 252 -9.50 11.77 14.47
C VAL A 252 -8.42 12.52 13.70
N ALA A 253 -8.80 13.61 12.98
CA ALA A 253 -7.85 14.46 12.28
C ALA A 253 -7.13 15.48 13.19
N GLY A 254 -7.38 15.48 14.50
CA GLY A 254 -6.73 16.37 15.47
C GLY A 254 -7.10 17.84 15.31
N TYR A 255 -8.35 18.14 14.93
CA TYR A 255 -8.85 19.51 14.86
C TYR A 255 -9.76 19.80 16.05
N ALA A 256 -9.54 20.93 16.68
CA ALA A 256 -10.34 21.38 17.84
C ALA A 256 -11.80 21.71 17.49
N THR A 257 -12.10 22.01 16.23
CA THR A 257 -13.45 22.36 15.78
C THR A 257 -13.76 21.80 14.39
N GLU A 258 -15.01 21.36 14.19
CA GLU A 258 -15.50 20.92 12.88
C GLU A 258 -15.35 22.00 11.78
N ALA A 259 -15.52 23.28 12.16
CA ALA A 259 -15.37 24.40 11.24
C ALA A 259 -13.93 24.55 10.72
N ALA A 260 -12.92 24.39 11.59
CA ALA A 260 -11.50 24.40 11.19
C ALA A 260 -11.17 23.20 10.31
N PHE A 261 -11.64 22.01 10.70
CA PHE A 261 -11.52 20.78 9.91
C PHE A 261 -12.14 20.94 8.51
N SER A 262 -13.42 21.37 8.43
CA SER A 262 -14.12 21.52 7.16
C SER A 262 -13.44 22.51 6.21
N ARG A 263 -12.88 23.60 6.72
CA ARG A 263 -12.07 24.55 5.92
C ARG A 263 -10.78 23.89 5.39
N ALA A 264 -10.06 23.16 6.25
CA ALA A 264 -8.85 22.45 5.85
C ALA A 264 -9.15 21.36 4.81
N PHE A 265 -10.21 20.60 5.03
CA PHE A 265 -10.66 19.54 4.12
C PHE A 265 -11.04 20.10 2.73
N LYS A 266 -11.86 21.15 2.71
CA LYS A 266 -12.25 21.84 1.45
C LYS A 266 -11.04 22.40 0.71
N ARG A 267 -10.06 22.95 1.43
CA ARG A 267 -8.81 23.45 0.83
C ARG A 267 -7.98 22.32 0.21
N THR A 268 -7.99 21.13 0.81
CA THR A 268 -7.20 19.97 0.35
C THR A 268 -7.86 19.24 -0.81
N TYR A 269 -9.19 19.04 -0.78
CA TYR A 269 -9.92 18.22 -1.75
C TYR A 269 -10.83 19.01 -2.69
N GLY A 270 -10.99 20.32 -2.51
CA GLY A 270 -11.84 21.16 -3.34
C GLY A 270 -13.35 21.10 -3.02
N PHE A 271 -13.79 20.15 -2.17
CA PHE A 271 -15.18 19.96 -1.77
C PHE A 271 -15.31 19.82 -0.25
N SER A 272 -16.53 19.99 0.29
CA SER A 272 -16.74 19.87 1.73
C SER A 272 -16.83 18.40 2.18
N PRO A 273 -16.41 18.06 3.42
CA PRO A 273 -16.45 16.67 3.91
C PRO A 273 -17.90 16.13 3.97
N GLY A 274 -18.90 17.00 4.12
CA GLY A 274 -20.33 16.62 4.11
C GLY A 274 -20.79 16.01 2.78
N THR A 275 -20.18 16.37 1.65
CA THR A 275 -20.51 15.79 0.33
C THR A 275 -20.20 14.31 0.23
N LEU A 276 -19.25 13.79 0.99
CA LEU A 276 -18.96 12.35 1.05
C LEU A 276 -20.09 11.56 1.70
N ARG A 277 -20.81 12.17 2.66
CA ARG A 277 -21.96 11.55 3.34
C ARG A 277 -23.22 11.57 2.47
N GLY A 278 -23.43 12.62 1.69
CA GLY A 278 -24.61 12.78 0.83
C GLY A 278 -24.63 11.80 -0.36
N LYS A 279 -23.49 11.40 -0.88
CA LYS A 279 -23.41 10.39 -1.95
C LYS A 279 -23.77 8.97 -1.50
N ARG A 280 -23.88 8.71 -0.18
CA ARG A 280 -24.30 7.42 0.40
C ARG A 280 -25.79 7.29 0.68
N ALA A 281 -26.54 8.39 0.70
CA ALA A 281 -27.98 8.38 0.97
C ALA A 281 -28.84 8.07 -0.27
N ILE A 282 -28.21 7.84 -1.44
CA ILE A 282 -28.90 7.66 -2.73
C ILE A 282 -28.64 6.24 -3.33
N ASN A 283 -28.05 5.31 -2.56
CA ASN A 283 -27.90 3.91 -2.99
C ASN A 283 -28.47 2.96 -1.95
#